data_5ad2c4ccc0477eb6f71313a380094544
#
_entry.id   5ad2c4ccc0477eb6f71313a380094544
#
_cell.length_a   1.000
_cell.length_b   1.000
_cell.length_c   1.000
_cell.angle_alpha   90.00
_cell.angle_beta   90.00
_cell.angle_gamma   90.00
#
_symmetry.space_group_name_H-M   'P 1'
#
loop_
_entity.id
_entity.type
_entity.pdbx_description
1 polymer ?
#
loop_
_entity_poly.entity_id
_entity_poly.type
_entity_poly.pdbx_seq_one_letter_code
_entity_poly.pdbx_strand_id
1 'polypeptide(L)'
;MNKIYCMGELLIDFQSEGNGSLKETDRFVKKAGGAPANVCVQAKKLGCDAVYLTKVGADGFGDFLVATLESEGVDVSHIGRSADLNTSVDFGG
;
A
#
# COMPACT_ATOMS: atom_id res chain seq x y z
N MET A 1 -5.05 -24.95 0.25
CA MET A 1 -4.41 -23.76 0.80
C MET A 1 -5.42 -22.76 1.29
N ASN A 2 -5.12 -22.11 2.41
CA ASN A 2 -6.02 -21.10 2.95
C ASN A 2 -5.90 -19.80 2.13
N LYS A 3 -7.05 -19.24 1.81
CA LYS A 3 -7.13 -17.97 1.08
C LYS A 3 -7.66 -16.89 2.00
N ILE A 4 -6.99 -15.76 2.04
CA ILE A 4 -7.38 -14.62 2.87
C ILE A 4 -7.69 -13.44 1.97
N TYR A 5 -8.86 -12.85 2.18
CA TYR A 5 -9.29 -11.65 1.47
C TYR A 5 -9.15 -10.46 2.40
N CYS A 6 -8.33 -9.50 2.00
CA CYS A 6 -8.13 -8.28 2.75
C CYS A 6 -8.85 -7.14 2.05
N MET A 7 -9.56 -6.31 2.81
CA MET A 7 -10.28 -5.16 2.28
C MET A 7 -9.92 -3.94 3.10
N GLY A 8 -9.89 -2.80 2.45
CA GLY A 8 -9.67 -1.55 3.16
C GLY A 8 -8.79 -0.61 2.38
N GLU A 9 -8.53 0.53 2.99
CA GLU A 9 -7.76 1.58 2.36
C GLU A 9 -6.31 1.17 2.17
N LEU A 10 -5.81 1.45 0.98
CA LEU A 10 -4.42 1.29 0.61
C LEU A 10 -3.89 2.68 0.30
N LEU A 11 -2.78 3.06 0.93
CA LEU A 11 -2.25 4.41 0.80
C LEU A 11 -0.74 4.42 0.66
N ILE A 12 -0.22 5.55 0.19
CA ILE A 12 1.21 5.83 0.21
C ILE A 12 1.53 6.48 1.54
N ASP A 13 2.52 5.94 2.24
CA ASP A 13 3.04 6.52 3.47
C ASP A 13 4.39 7.18 3.16
N PHE A 14 4.44 8.50 3.24
CA PHE A 14 5.68 9.25 3.09
C PHE A 14 6.33 9.41 4.46
N GLN A 15 7.45 8.74 4.65
CA GLN A 15 8.21 8.81 5.89
C GLN A 15 9.41 9.71 5.72
N SER A 16 9.65 10.59 6.70
CA SER A 16 10.79 11.48 6.66
C SER A 16 12.10 10.70 6.77
N GLU A 17 13.11 11.15 6.03
CA GLU A 17 14.47 10.65 6.19
C GLU A 17 15.14 11.40 7.31
N GLY A 18 15.84 10.68 8.18
CA GLY A 18 16.59 11.25 9.29
C GLY A 18 15.73 11.45 10.53
N ASN A 19 16.23 12.22 11.47
CA ASN A 19 15.66 12.40 12.80
C ASN A 19 14.96 13.74 13.00
N GLY A 20 14.77 14.52 11.93
CA GLY A 20 14.11 15.81 12.03
C GLY A 20 12.59 15.68 12.11
N SER A 21 11.94 16.75 12.55
CA SER A 21 10.48 16.84 12.50
C SER A 21 10.00 16.99 11.05
N LEU A 22 8.71 16.78 10.81
CA LEU A 22 8.13 17.00 9.48
C LEU A 22 8.36 18.42 8.98
N LYS A 23 8.39 19.39 9.90
CA LYS A 23 8.62 20.80 9.58
C LYS A 23 10.03 21.03 9.01
N GLU A 24 11.01 20.27 9.47
CA GLU A 24 12.42 20.43 9.11
C GLU A 24 12.85 19.51 7.99
N THR A 25 12.04 18.51 7.63
CA THR A 25 12.39 17.52 6.64
C THR A 25 12.05 18.01 5.24
N ASP A 26 12.99 17.88 4.33
CA ASP A 26 12.78 18.12 2.91
C ASP A 26 12.86 16.84 2.07
N ARG A 27 13.05 15.69 2.71
CA ARG A 27 13.17 14.39 2.04
C ARG A 27 12.23 13.37 2.66
N PHE A 28 11.54 12.64 1.79
CA PHE A 28 10.62 11.59 2.19
C PHE A 28 10.86 10.34 1.36
N VAL A 29 10.69 9.19 1.99
CA VAL A 29 10.69 7.89 1.33
C VAL A 29 9.24 7.42 1.26
N LYS A 30 8.79 7.02 0.07
CA LYS A 30 7.43 6.50 -0.07
C LYS A 30 7.39 5.02 0.25
N LYS A 31 6.37 4.60 0.98
CA LYS A 31 6.12 3.21 1.33
C LYS A 31 4.64 2.89 1.15
N ALA A 32 4.35 1.65 0.82
CA ALA A 32 2.98 1.17 0.83
C ALA A 32 2.52 1.09 2.29
N GLY A 33 1.37 1.66 2.59
CA GLY A 33 0.84 1.73 3.94
C GLY A 33 -0.62 1.32 4.03
N GLY A 34 -1.11 1.28 5.25
CA GLY A 34 -2.45 0.85 5.58
C GLY A 34 -2.41 -0.47 6.36
N ALA A 35 -3.17 -0.52 7.46
CA ALA A 35 -3.19 -1.71 8.31
C ALA A 35 -3.63 -2.97 7.55
N PRO A 36 -4.68 -2.93 6.69
CA PRO A 36 -5.06 -4.12 5.92
C PRO A 36 -3.97 -4.61 4.97
N ALA A 37 -3.18 -3.69 4.38
CA ALA A 37 -2.09 -4.08 3.50
C ALA A 37 -1.02 -4.85 4.27
N ASN A 38 -0.68 -4.39 5.48
CA ASN A 38 0.30 -5.06 6.32
C ASN A 38 -0.16 -6.45 6.72
N VAL A 39 -1.44 -6.61 7.06
CA VAL A 39 -2.02 -7.91 7.40
C VAL A 39 -1.94 -8.86 6.20
N CYS A 40 -2.25 -8.35 5.01
CA CYS A 40 -2.23 -9.14 3.78
C CYS A 40 -0.84 -9.68 3.47
N VAL A 41 0.18 -8.83 3.57
CA VAL A 41 1.58 -9.22 3.35
C VAL A 41 2.02 -10.25 4.38
N GLN A 42 1.67 -10.06 5.65
CA GLN A 42 2.01 -11.02 6.70
C GLN A 42 1.34 -12.38 6.48
N ALA A 43 0.08 -12.38 6.08
CA ALA A 43 -0.63 -13.62 5.77
C ALA A 43 0.06 -14.39 4.64
N LYS A 44 0.52 -13.69 3.61
CA LYS A 44 1.28 -14.32 2.52
C LYS A 44 2.58 -14.93 3.02
N LYS A 45 3.31 -14.23 3.87
CA LYS A 45 4.56 -14.74 4.45
C LYS A 45 4.34 -15.98 5.31
N LEU A 46 3.15 -16.13 5.88
CA LEU A 46 2.79 -17.30 6.69
C LEU A 46 2.24 -18.46 5.85
N GLY A 47 2.27 -18.35 4.52
CA GLY A 47 1.88 -19.43 3.63
C GLY A 47 0.44 -19.39 3.15
N CYS A 48 -0.30 -18.33 3.45
CA CYS A 48 -1.66 -18.17 2.93
C CYS A 48 -1.66 -17.55 1.55
N ASP A 49 -2.68 -17.83 0.75
CA ASP A 49 -2.95 -17.07 -0.46
C ASP A 49 -3.66 -15.77 -0.06
N ALA A 50 -3.04 -14.64 -0.35
CA ALA A 50 -3.59 -13.35 0.04
C ALA A 50 -4.11 -12.60 -1.19
N VAL A 51 -5.35 -12.13 -1.11
CA VAL A 51 -6.01 -11.36 -2.16
C VAL A 51 -6.41 -10.02 -1.57
N TYR A 52 -6.12 -8.94 -2.27
CA TYR A 52 -6.48 -7.61 -1.82
C TYR A 52 -7.62 -7.04 -2.66
N LEU A 53 -8.67 -6.59 -1.97
CA LEU A 53 -9.86 -6.02 -2.59
C LEU A 53 -9.94 -4.54 -2.20
N THR A 54 -9.66 -3.67 -3.14
CA THR A 54 -9.71 -2.23 -2.90
C THR A 54 -9.74 -1.47 -4.22
N LYS A 55 -9.68 -0.16 -4.14
CA LYS A 55 -9.58 0.71 -5.30
C LYS A 55 -8.55 1.78 -5.02
N VAL A 56 -7.70 2.05 -6.00
CA VAL A 56 -6.70 3.12 -5.93
C VAL A 56 -6.83 4.02 -7.14
N GLY A 57 -6.21 5.18 -7.10
CA GLY A 57 -6.20 6.10 -8.23
C GLY A 57 -5.48 5.53 -9.44
N ALA A 58 -5.88 5.96 -10.63
CA ALA A 58 -5.17 5.67 -11.87
C ALA A 58 -4.01 6.66 -12.01
N ASP A 59 -3.04 6.57 -11.10
CA ASP A 59 -1.90 7.49 -11.02
C ASP A 59 -0.63 6.71 -10.67
N GLY A 60 0.50 7.41 -10.66
CA GLY A 60 1.80 6.80 -10.36
C GLY A 60 1.88 6.23 -8.94
N PHE A 61 1.19 6.83 -7.98
CA PHE A 61 1.14 6.31 -6.62
C PHE A 61 0.34 5.00 -6.57
N GLY A 62 -0.77 4.95 -7.30
CA GLY A 62 -1.54 3.71 -7.42
C GLY A 62 -0.72 2.60 -8.07
N ASP A 63 0.04 2.92 -9.11
CA ASP A 63 0.95 1.95 -9.76
C ASP A 63 1.98 1.42 -8.79
N PHE A 64 2.55 2.30 -7.98
CA PHE A 64 3.55 1.91 -6.97
C PHE A 64 2.95 0.95 -5.93
N LEU A 65 1.74 1.24 -5.45
CA LEU A 65 1.07 0.39 -4.46
C LEU A 65 0.80 -1.00 -5.01
N VAL A 66 0.26 -1.08 -6.22
CA VAL A 66 -0.04 -2.37 -6.85
C VAL A 66 1.25 -3.17 -7.07
N ALA A 67 2.29 -2.52 -7.60
CA ALA A 67 3.56 -3.20 -7.86
C ALA A 67 4.21 -3.70 -6.57
N THR A 68 4.11 -2.92 -5.48
CA THR A 68 4.69 -3.32 -4.20
C THR A 68 3.99 -4.56 -3.64
N LEU A 69 2.66 -4.59 -3.64
CA LEU A 69 1.91 -5.75 -3.17
C LEU A 69 2.17 -6.97 -4.04
N GLU A 70 2.24 -6.78 -5.35
CA GLU A 70 2.53 -7.86 -6.27
C GLU A 70 3.92 -8.46 -6.01
N SER A 71 4.92 -7.63 -5.74
CA SER A 71 6.26 -8.09 -5.41
C SER A 71 6.32 -8.91 -4.12
N GLU A 72 5.35 -8.70 -3.23
CA GLU A 72 5.22 -9.46 -1.98
C GLU A 72 4.35 -10.73 -2.16
N GLY A 73 3.94 -11.02 -3.38
CA GLY A 73 3.17 -12.21 -3.69
C GLY A 73 1.67 -12.12 -3.43
N VAL A 74 1.16 -10.93 -3.18
CA VAL A 74 -0.27 -10.71 -2.98
C VAL A 74 -0.99 -10.68 -4.33
N ASP A 75 -2.16 -11.30 -4.41
CA ASP A 75 -3.00 -11.24 -5.61
C ASP A 75 -3.62 -9.83 -5.70
N VAL A 76 -3.22 -9.09 -6.71
CA VAL A 76 -3.66 -7.71 -6.94
C VAL A 76 -4.68 -7.58 -8.07
N SER A 77 -5.15 -8.71 -8.61
CA SER A 77 -6.06 -8.71 -9.77
C SER A 77 -7.42 -8.07 -9.46
N HIS A 78 -7.77 -7.96 -8.17
CA HIS A 78 -9.03 -7.37 -7.73
C HIS A 78 -8.89 -5.93 -7.24
N ILE A 79 -7.73 -5.30 -7.43
CA ILE A 79 -7.53 -3.90 -7.10
C ILE A 79 -8.01 -3.06 -8.28
N GLY A 80 -9.10 -2.31 -8.06
CA GLY A 80 -9.65 -1.43 -9.08
C GLY A 80 -8.83 -0.15 -9.22
N ARG A 81 -8.87 0.42 -10.42
CA ARG A 81 -8.22 1.70 -10.73
C ARG A 81 -9.31 2.69 -11.12
N SER A 82 -9.22 3.92 -10.62
CA SER A 82 -10.23 4.93 -10.92
C SER A 82 -9.58 6.24 -11.35
N ALA A 83 -10.02 6.77 -12.49
CA ALA A 83 -9.56 8.07 -12.97
C ALA A 83 -10.12 9.22 -12.13
N ASP A 84 -11.21 8.99 -11.40
CA ASP A 84 -11.87 10.01 -10.59
C ASP A 84 -11.39 10.05 -9.16
N LEU A 85 -10.45 9.14 -8.80
CA LEU A 85 -9.97 8.99 -7.44
C LEU A 85 -8.46 9.23 -7.42
N ASN A 86 -8.01 10.04 -6.48
CA ASN A 86 -6.59 10.17 -6.21
C ASN A 86 -6.17 9.13 -5.19
N THR A 87 -4.99 8.53 -5.40
CA THR A 87 -4.44 7.61 -4.40
C THR A 87 -4.18 8.36 -3.10
N SER A 88 -4.62 7.79 -1.98
CA SER A 88 -4.44 8.40 -0.67
C SER A 88 -2.97 8.44 -0.28
N VAL A 89 -2.56 9.53 0.35
CA VAL A 89 -1.20 9.70 0.86
C VAL A 89 -1.26 10.16 2.31
N ASP A 90 -0.26 9.75 3.08
CA ASP A 90 -0.10 10.17 4.45
C ASP A 90 1.37 10.54 4.69
N PHE A 91 1.62 11.47 5.60
CA PHE A 91 2.97 11.88 5.95
C PHE A 91 3.24 11.54 7.40
N GLY A 92 4.10 10.53 7.60
CA GLY A 92 4.58 10.15 8.91
C GLY A 92 5.95 10.75 9.18
N GLY A 93 6.22 11.04 10.43
CA GLY A 93 7.50 11.63 10.80
C GLY A 93 8.23 10.95 11.94
#